data_67022427ea5c993dd519ea36da161ea7
#
_entry.id   67022427ea5c993dd519ea36da161ea7
#
_cell.length_a   1.000
_cell.length_b   1.000
_cell.length_c   1.000
_cell.angle_alpha   90.00
_cell.angle_beta   90.00
_cell.angle_gamma   90.00
#
_symmetry.space_group_name_H-M   'P 1'
#
loop_
_entity.id
_entity.type
_entity.pdbx_description
1 polymer ?
#
loop_
_entity_poly.entity_id
_entity_poly.type
_entity_poly.pdbx_seq_one_letter_code
_entity_poly.pdbx_strand_id
1 'polypeptide(L)'
;HLDRVQEEELAEVLTYGIAFYHEGLSKGDRRVVERLFNAGAIQVMVASKDTVWSLPVQAHLVLLLSLQTYEGREHRYVDYALTDMLEMVGKCTLPDEMGRSRCMLFCQANRKNYFKKFLAEGMPLESRLGTYTQDFLNAEIVARTVQDKQGAVDMLTWTLMYRRLPKNPQAYGCQGRDMEHIGDFLSELVENTLVDLEQSKCVAVENDM
;
A
#
# COMPACT_ATOMS: atom_id res chain seq x y z
N HIS A 1 -6.71 -29.02 -21.43
CA HIS A 1 -6.53 -28.26 -20.17
C HIS A 1 -7.73 -28.43 -19.23
N LEU A 2 -8.93 -28.58 -19.73
CA LEU A 2 -10.16 -28.78 -18.92
C LEU A 2 -10.09 -30.06 -18.08
N ASP A 3 -9.49 -31.13 -18.61
CA ASP A 3 -9.33 -32.43 -17.91
C ASP A 3 -8.48 -32.35 -16.62
N ARG A 4 -7.85 -31.23 -16.35
CA ARG A 4 -7.02 -30.98 -15.17
C ARG A 4 -7.69 -30.13 -14.11
N VAL A 5 -8.87 -29.60 -14.41
CA VAL A 5 -9.66 -28.79 -13.49
C VAL A 5 -10.36 -29.70 -12.51
N GLN A 6 -10.20 -29.45 -11.23
CA GLN A 6 -10.80 -30.25 -10.16
C GLN A 6 -12.22 -29.79 -9.82
N GLU A 7 -12.48 -28.50 -10.00
CA GLU A 7 -13.78 -27.90 -9.72
C GLU A 7 -14.71 -28.07 -10.93
N GLU A 8 -15.78 -28.84 -10.78
CA GLU A 8 -16.70 -29.17 -11.89
C GLU A 8 -17.39 -27.90 -12.43
N GLU A 9 -17.86 -27.02 -11.53
CA GLU A 9 -18.51 -25.76 -11.92
C GLU A 9 -17.55 -24.83 -12.70
N LEU A 10 -16.26 -24.81 -12.32
CA LEU A 10 -15.26 -24.06 -13.05
C LEU A 10 -15.03 -24.65 -14.45
N ALA A 11 -14.96 -25.97 -14.57
CA ALA A 11 -14.80 -26.62 -15.85
C ALA A 11 -15.95 -26.31 -16.81
N GLU A 12 -17.18 -26.25 -16.29
CA GLU A 12 -18.36 -25.88 -17.07
C GLU A 12 -18.28 -24.47 -17.61
N VAL A 13 -18.04 -23.46 -16.73
CA VAL A 13 -18.03 -22.03 -17.14
C VAL A 13 -16.85 -21.69 -18.05
N LEU A 14 -15.74 -22.42 -17.94
CA LEU A 14 -14.59 -22.27 -18.82
C LEU A 14 -14.93 -22.57 -20.28
N THR A 15 -15.89 -23.46 -20.54
CA THR A 15 -16.37 -23.78 -21.93
C THR A 15 -17.02 -22.56 -22.59
N TYR A 16 -17.56 -21.62 -21.79
CA TYR A 16 -18.18 -20.38 -22.25
C TYR A 16 -17.20 -19.21 -22.32
N GLY A 17 -15.90 -19.44 -22.04
CA GLY A 17 -14.89 -18.38 -22.02
C GLY A 17 -14.95 -17.51 -20.77
N ILE A 18 -15.54 -18.01 -19.70
CA ILE A 18 -15.69 -17.34 -18.40
C ILE A 18 -14.95 -18.14 -17.33
N ALA A 19 -14.34 -17.47 -16.37
CA ALA A 19 -13.79 -18.11 -15.18
C ALA A 19 -14.15 -17.33 -13.91
N PHE A 20 -14.15 -18.03 -12.79
CA PHE A 20 -14.12 -17.42 -11.47
C PHE A 20 -12.80 -17.74 -10.77
N TYR A 21 -12.40 -16.85 -9.85
CA TYR A 21 -11.13 -16.94 -9.16
C TYR A 21 -11.29 -16.48 -7.71
N HIS A 22 -11.11 -17.40 -6.77
CA HIS A 22 -11.25 -17.14 -5.34
C HIS A 22 -10.29 -18.02 -4.51
N GLU A 23 -10.15 -17.73 -3.24
CA GLU A 23 -9.23 -18.43 -2.35
C GLU A 23 -9.56 -19.91 -2.14
N GLY A 24 -10.83 -20.29 -2.24
CA GLY A 24 -11.27 -21.68 -2.12
C GLY A 24 -10.86 -22.59 -3.27
N LEU A 25 -10.46 -22.03 -4.43
CA LEU A 25 -9.97 -22.83 -5.54
C LEU A 25 -8.62 -23.48 -5.23
N SER A 26 -8.43 -24.71 -5.75
CA SER A 26 -7.14 -25.38 -5.69
C SER A 26 -6.04 -24.56 -6.35
N LYS A 27 -4.78 -24.71 -5.89
CA LYS A 27 -3.63 -24.04 -6.53
C LYS A 27 -3.47 -24.47 -8.01
N GLY A 28 -3.92 -25.68 -8.34
CA GLY A 28 -3.92 -26.21 -9.71
C GLY A 28 -4.89 -25.44 -10.59
N ASP A 29 -6.14 -25.32 -10.14
CA ASP A 29 -7.19 -24.62 -10.88
C ASP A 29 -6.89 -23.15 -11.06
N ARG A 30 -6.39 -22.49 -10.02
CA ARG A 30 -5.95 -21.08 -10.11
C ARG A 30 -4.90 -20.88 -11.22
N ARG A 31 -3.89 -21.72 -11.28
CA ARG A 31 -2.86 -21.66 -12.35
C ARG A 31 -3.42 -21.93 -13.75
N VAL A 32 -4.42 -22.81 -13.86
CA VAL A 32 -5.10 -23.05 -15.14
C VAL A 32 -5.84 -21.80 -15.60
N VAL A 33 -6.64 -21.19 -14.72
CA VAL A 33 -7.37 -19.94 -15.00
C VAL A 33 -6.42 -18.81 -15.39
N GLU A 34 -5.35 -18.59 -14.63
CA GLU A 34 -4.34 -17.56 -14.92
C GLU A 34 -3.72 -17.74 -16.31
N ARG A 35 -3.35 -18.97 -16.66
CA ARG A 35 -2.77 -19.26 -17.98
C ARG A 35 -3.76 -19.05 -19.11
N LEU A 36 -5.01 -19.53 -18.94
CA LEU A 36 -6.04 -19.37 -19.97
C LEU A 36 -6.42 -17.91 -20.18
N PHE A 37 -6.47 -17.11 -19.10
CA PHE A 37 -6.75 -15.68 -19.19
C PHE A 37 -5.61 -14.93 -19.87
N ASN A 38 -4.36 -15.15 -19.45
CA ASN A 38 -3.19 -14.51 -20.06
C ASN A 38 -2.97 -14.92 -21.53
N ALA A 39 -3.40 -16.12 -21.90
CA ALA A 39 -3.39 -16.58 -23.29
C ALA A 39 -4.57 -16.07 -24.13
N GLY A 40 -5.53 -15.34 -23.54
CA GLY A 40 -6.73 -14.86 -24.21
C GLY A 40 -7.76 -15.95 -24.55
N ALA A 41 -7.59 -17.17 -24.01
CA ALA A 41 -8.53 -18.27 -24.23
C ALA A 41 -9.85 -18.07 -23.49
N ILE A 42 -9.82 -17.38 -22.35
CA ILE A 42 -10.99 -16.88 -21.63
C ILE A 42 -10.98 -15.37 -21.63
N GLN A 43 -12.16 -14.77 -21.76
CA GLN A 43 -12.31 -13.32 -21.93
C GLN A 43 -12.82 -12.64 -20.68
N VAL A 44 -13.49 -13.36 -19.78
CA VAL A 44 -14.09 -12.82 -18.57
C VAL A 44 -13.60 -13.62 -17.36
N MET A 45 -13.09 -12.88 -16.36
CA MET A 45 -12.72 -13.44 -15.07
C MET A 45 -13.44 -12.69 -13.95
N VAL A 46 -14.13 -13.43 -13.10
CA VAL A 46 -14.77 -12.90 -11.88
C VAL A 46 -13.90 -13.27 -10.69
N ALA A 47 -13.25 -12.29 -10.08
CA ALA A 47 -12.31 -12.52 -8.97
C ALA A 47 -12.87 -11.99 -7.64
N SER A 48 -12.60 -12.70 -6.54
CA SER A 48 -12.88 -12.21 -5.20
C SER A 48 -11.87 -11.15 -4.76
N LYS A 49 -12.28 -10.24 -3.88
CA LYS A 49 -11.43 -9.19 -3.30
C LYS A 49 -10.14 -9.76 -2.70
N ASP A 50 -10.26 -10.88 -1.98
CA ASP A 50 -9.15 -11.43 -1.18
C ASP A 50 -7.99 -11.97 -2.03
N THR A 51 -8.26 -12.21 -3.33
CA THR A 51 -7.24 -12.68 -4.27
C THR A 51 -6.51 -11.57 -5.01
N VAL A 52 -6.89 -10.30 -4.86
CA VAL A 52 -6.38 -9.19 -5.67
C VAL A 52 -4.85 -9.06 -5.63
N TRP A 53 -4.25 -9.22 -4.44
CA TRP A 53 -2.80 -9.10 -4.25
C TRP A 53 -2.00 -10.27 -4.81
N SER A 54 -2.61 -11.44 -4.92
CA SER A 54 -1.98 -12.66 -5.42
C SER A 54 -2.24 -12.93 -6.90
N LEU A 55 -3.17 -12.21 -7.51
CA LEU A 55 -3.62 -12.45 -8.89
C LEU A 55 -2.64 -11.80 -9.90
N PRO A 56 -1.86 -12.59 -10.67
CA PRO A 56 -0.84 -12.09 -11.58
C PRO A 56 -1.40 -11.86 -12.99
N VAL A 57 -2.55 -11.20 -13.11
CA VAL A 57 -3.18 -10.92 -14.40
C VAL A 57 -3.44 -9.44 -14.59
N GLN A 58 -3.48 -9.02 -15.86
CA GLN A 58 -3.88 -7.69 -16.28
C GLN A 58 -5.04 -7.79 -17.28
N ALA A 59 -5.90 -6.79 -17.29
CA ALA A 59 -7.09 -6.79 -18.12
C ALA A 59 -7.28 -5.44 -18.82
N HIS A 60 -7.88 -5.46 -20.01
CA HIS A 60 -8.27 -4.26 -20.74
C HIS A 60 -9.41 -3.51 -20.05
N LEU A 61 -10.34 -4.24 -19.45
CA LEU A 61 -11.46 -3.69 -18.70
C LEU A 61 -11.50 -4.32 -17.30
N VAL A 62 -11.50 -3.47 -16.28
CA VAL A 62 -11.69 -3.88 -14.89
C VAL A 62 -12.97 -3.27 -14.35
N LEU A 63 -13.84 -4.11 -13.81
CA LEU A 63 -15.10 -3.70 -13.20
C LEU A 63 -15.07 -4.00 -11.71
N LEU A 64 -15.08 -2.97 -10.87
CA LEU A 64 -15.26 -3.10 -9.43
C LEU A 64 -16.76 -2.96 -9.11
N LEU A 65 -17.43 -4.09 -8.95
CA LEU A 65 -18.90 -4.13 -8.77
C LEU A 65 -19.36 -3.61 -7.40
N SER A 66 -18.48 -3.66 -6.41
CA SER A 66 -18.70 -3.05 -5.10
C SER A 66 -17.36 -2.58 -4.53
N LEU A 67 -17.39 -1.57 -3.68
CA LEU A 67 -16.25 -1.10 -2.89
C LEU A 67 -16.47 -1.32 -1.40
N GLN A 68 -17.38 -2.20 -1.04
CA GLN A 68 -17.70 -2.55 0.33
C GLN A 68 -17.70 -4.07 0.52
N THR A 69 -17.23 -4.50 1.69
CA THR A 69 -17.33 -5.88 2.16
C THR A 69 -18.18 -5.93 3.42
N TYR A 70 -18.86 -7.05 3.63
CA TYR A 70 -19.61 -7.28 4.85
C TYR A 70 -18.66 -7.76 5.95
N GLU A 71 -18.55 -7.00 7.04
CA GLU A 71 -17.78 -7.37 8.23
C GLU A 71 -18.70 -8.08 9.23
N GLY A 72 -18.53 -9.40 9.33
CA GLY A 72 -19.40 -10.24 10.15
C GLY A 72 -19.29 -9.99 11.66
N ARG A 73 -18.16 -9.47 12.15
CA ARG A 73 -17.99 -9.13 13.57
C ARG A 73 -18.75 -7.90 13.97
N GLU A 74 -18.84 -6.93 13.08
CA GLU A 74 -19.49 -5.65 13.32
C GLU A 74 -20.90 -5.58 12.72
N HIS A 75 -21.34 -6.65 12.05
CA HIS A 75 -22.64 -6.75 11.36
C HIS A 75 -22.94 -5.55 10.44
N ARG A 76 -21.91 -5.02 9.76
CA ARG A 76 -22.05 -3.88 8.85
C ARG A 76 -21.23 -4.03 7.58
N TYR A 77 -21.57 -3.24 6.56
CA TYR A 77 -20.75 -3.08 5.38
C TYR A 77 -19.64 -2.04 5.66
N VAL A 78 -18.40 -2.42 5.38
CA VAL A 78 -17.21 -1.59 5.54
C VAL A 78 -16.59 -1.34 4.17
N ASP A 79 -16.14 -0.12 3.89
CA ASP A 79 -15.47 0.21 2.65
C ASP A 79 -14.15 -0.58 2.54
N TYR A 80 -13.78 -0.97 1.32
CA TYR A 80 -12.47 -1.52 1.04
C TYR A 80 -11.36 -0.54 1.45
N ALA A 81 -10.22 -1.06 1.89
CA ALA A 81 -9.03 -0.25 2.02
C ALA A 81 -8.69 0.40 0.67
N LEU A 82 -8.29 1.67 0.70
CA LEU A 82 -7.91 2.38 -0.54
C LEU A 82 -6.78 1.69 -1.28
N THR A 83 -5.88 1.03 -0.57
CA THR A 83 -4.80 0.22 -1.14
C THR A 83 -5.32 -0.94 -1.97
N ASP A 84 -6.33 -1.67 -1.47
CA ASP A 84 -6.96 -2.77 -2.21
C ASP A 84 -7.64 -2.26 -3.48
N MET A 85 -8.38 -1.14 -3.35
CA MET A 85 -9.01 -0.51 -4.52
C MET A 85 -7.97 -0.08 -5.56
N LEU A 86 -6.87 0.53 -5.16
CA LEU A 86 -5.81 0.97 -6.07
C LEU A 86 -5.10 -0.22 -6.73
N GLU A 87 -4.90 -1.33 -5.99
CA GLU A 87 -4.37 -2.56 -6.56
C GLU A 87 -5.32 -3.15 -7.62
N MET A 88 -6.64 -3.15 -7.36
CA MET A 88 -7.64 -3.56 -8.34
C MET A 88 -7.62 -2.67 -9.59
N VAL A 89 -7.53 -1.36 -9.41
CA VAL A 89 -7.40 -0.39 -10.51
C VAL A 89 -6.11 -0.65 -11.31
N GLY A 90 -5.02 -0.98 -10.62
CA GLY A 90 -3.73 -1.31 -11.21
C GLY A 90 -3.76 -2.53 -12.14
N LYS A 91 -4.73 -3.47 -11.96
CA LYS A 91 -4.92 -4.58 -12.89
C LYS A 91 -5.40 -4.13 -14.29
N CYS A 92 -5.81 -2.87 -14.43
CA CYS A 92 -6.25 -2.24 -15.68
C CYS A 92 -5.07 -1.66 -16.51
N THR A 93 -3.92 -2.29 -16.46
CA THR A 93 -2.73 -1.86 -17.22
C THR A 93 -2.35 -2.92 -18.23
N LEU A 94 -2.73 -2.72 -19.49
CA LEU A 94 -2.18 -3.50 -20.60
C LEU A 94 -1.06 -2.72 -21.28
N PRO A 95 0.01 -3.39 -21.74
CA PRO A 95 1.03 -2.76 -22.56
C PRO A 95 0.44 -2.22 -23.87
N ASP A 96 0.99 -1.14 -24.34
CA ASP A 96 0.59 -0.14 -25.31
C ASP A 96 0.03 -0.53 -26.69
N GLU A 97 -0.11 -1.79 -27.03
CA GLU A 97 -0.45 -2.17 -28.41
C GLU A 97 -1.97 -2.14 -28.71
N MET A 98 -2.83 -2.08 -27.72
CA MET A 98 -4.29 -2.21 -27.92
C MET A 98 -5.14 -0.98 -27.55
N GLY A 99 -4.54 0.15 -27.28
CA GLY A 99 -5.30 1.35 -26.98
C GLY A 99 -5.65 1.50 -25.49
N ARG A 100 -6.71 2.23 -25.18
CA ARG A 100 -7.01 2.70 -23.83
C ARG A 100 -7.68 1.63 -22.97
N SER A 101 -7.01 1.19 -21.91
CA SER A 101 -7.62 0.38 -20.85
C SER A 101 -8.65 1.18 -20.06
N ARG A 102 -9.67 0.53 -19.53
CA ARG A 102 -10.76 1.15 -18.75
C ARG A 102 -10.94 0.47 -17.42
N CYS A 103 -11.08 1.28 -16.37
CA CYS A 103 -11.56 0.80 -15.07
C CYS A 103 -12.88 1.50 -14.74
N MET A 104 -13.87 0.73 -14.29
CA MET A 104 -15.18 1.25 -13.87
C MET A 104 -15.43 0.86 -12.41
N LEU A 105 -15.66 1.87 -11.57
CA LEU A 105 -15.97 1.68 -10.16
C LEU A 105 -17.47 1.91 -9.93
N PHE A 106 -18.15 0.92 -9.39
CA PHE A 106 -19.53 1.03 -8.94
C PHE A 106 -19.53 1.33 -7.44
N CYS A 107 -20.03 2.50 -7.09
CA CYS A 107 -20.09 2.95 -5.69
C CYS A 107 -21.37 3.75 -5.44
N GLN A 108 -21.69 3.93 -4.17
CA GLN A 108 -22.79 4.80 -3.76
C GLN A 108 -22.53 6.25 -4.18
N ALA A 109 -23.60 6.98 -4.56
CA ALA A 109 -23.48 8.35 -5.09
C ALA A 109 -22.76 9.32 -4.13
N ASN A 110 -22.98 9.17 -2.82
CA ASN A 110 -22.35 9.97 -1.77
C ASN A 110 -20.82 9.73 -1.66
N ARG A 111 -20.32 8.56 -2.11
CA ARG A 111 -18.90 8.20 -2.08
C ARG A 111 -18.16 8.55 -3.37
N LYS A 112 -18.86 8.91 -4.43
CA LYS A 112 -18.27 9.21 -5.74
C LYS A 112 -17.15 10.25 -5.67
N ASN A 113 -17.38 11.36 -4.97
CA ASN A 113 -16.39 12.44 -4.88
C ASN A 113 -15.15 12.03 -4.06
N TYR A 114 -15.33 11.20 -3.04
CA TYR A 114 -14.25 10.63 -2.26
C TYR A 114 -13.30 9.81 -3.13
N PHE A 115 -13.81 8.81 -3.85
CA PHE A 115 -12.99 7.99 -4.72
C PHE A 115 -12.37 8.78 -5.89
N LYS A 116 -13.13 9.71 -6.48
CA LYS A 116 -12.63 10.58 -7.54
C LYS A 116 -11.43 11.41 -7.07
N LYS A 117 -11.45 11.93 -5.84
CA LYS A 117 -10.35 12.69 -5.28
C LYS A 117 -9.08 11.82 -5.16
N PHE A 118 -9.18 10.62 -4.61
CA PHE A 118 -8.02 9.71 -4.45
C PHE A 118 -7.46 9.23 -5.79
N LEU A 119 -8.30 9.02 -6.80
CA LEU A 119 -7.83 8.64 -8.12
C LEU A 119 -7.12 9.78 -8.87
N ALA A 120 -7.53 11.03 -8.61
CA ALA A 120 -6.95 12.19 -9.28
C ALA A 120 -5.70 12.74 -8.56
N GLU A 121 -5.73 12.79 -7.24
CA GLU A 121 -4.69 13.42 -6.42
C GLU A 121 -3.69 12.41 -5.82
N GLY A 122 -4.00 11.12 -5.91
CA GLY A 122 -3.24 10.06 -5.26
C GLY A 122 -3.44 10.02 -3.74
N MET A 123 -2.83 9.03 -3.08
CA MET A 123 -2.84 8.94 -1.62
C MET A 123 -1.74 9.83 -1.04
N PRO A 124 -2.04 10.67 -0.04
CA PRO A 124 -1.01 11.34 0.73
C PRO A 124 -0.23 10.28 1.52
N LEU A 125 1.01 10.02 1.09
CA LEU A 125 1.92 9.18 1.85
C LEU A 125 2.55 10.00 2.96
N GLU A 126 2.45 9.50 4.19
CA GLU A 126 3.13 10.05 5.36
C GLU A 126 4.16 9.04 5.89
N SER A 127 5.25 9.53 6.43
CA SER A 127 6.29 8.70 7.01
C SER A 127 5.89 8.27 8.42
N ARG A 128 6.15 7.02 8.77
CA ARG A 128 6.05 6.52 10.15
C ARG A 128 7.38 6.52 10.87
N LEU A 129 8.41 7.14 10.31
CA LEU A 129 9.75 7.14 10.88
C LEU A 129 9.76 7.67 12.32
N GLY A 130 8.93 8.67 12.65
CA GLY A 130 8.83 9.19 14.02
C GLY A 130 8.52 8.14 15.09
N THR A 131 7.79 7.07 14.73
CA THR A 131 7.49 5.95 15.63
C THR A 131 8.66 4.95 15.78
N TYR A 132 9.56 4.93 14.81
CA TYR A 132 10.68 3.97 14.73
C TYR A 132 12.05 4.69 14.72
N THR A 133 12.11 5.91 15.23
CA THR A 133 13.33 6.72 15.22
C THR A 133 14.43 6.07 16.05
N GLN A 134 14.08 5.41 17.16
CA GLN A 134 15.02 4.70 18.02
C GLN A 134 15.75 3.59 17.25
N ASP A 135 15.01 2.72 16.57
CA ASP A 135 15.59 1.63 15.80
C ASP A 135 16.44 2.16 14.64
N PHE A 136 15.95 3.19 13.96
CA PHE A 136 16.64 3.83 12.85
C PHE A 136 17.97 4.47 13.30
N LEU A 137 17.96 5.34 14.31
CA LEU A 137 19.16 6.00 14.77
C LEU A 137 20.15 5.02 15.41
N ASN A 138 19.68 4.02 16.16
CA ASN A 138 20.55 2.99 16.71
C ASN A 138 21.32 2.25 15.59
N ALA A 139 20.65 1.88 14.50
CA ALA A 139 21.31 1.24 13.37
C ALA A 139 22.36 2.15 12.71
N GLU A 140 22.05 3.43 12.51
CA GLU A 140 22.96 4.40 11.89
C GLU A 140 24.16 4.75 12.78
N ILE A 141 23.98 4.80 14.10
CA ILE A 141 25.08 4.96 15.07
C ILE A 141 26.02 3.74 15.03
N VAL A 142 25.47 2.53 15.04
CA VAL A 142 26.26 1.29 14.93
C VAL A 142 27.03 1.23 13.62
N ALA A 143 26.42 1.68 12.52
CA ALA A 143 27.07 1.79 11.22
C ALA A 143 28.10 2.91 11.15
N ARG A 144 28.21 3.76 12.18
CA ARG A 144 29.06 4.96 12.23
C ARG A 144 28.74 6.02 11.19
N THR A 145 27.52 6.01 10.64
CA THR A 145 27.01 7.04 9.73
C THR A 145 26.65 8.29 10.53
N VAL A 146 26.15 8.10 11.75
CA VAL A 146 25.86 9.14 12.72
C VAL A 146 26.87 9.04 13.87
N GLN A 147 27.61 10.13 14.13
CA GLN A 147 28.64 10.19 15.15
C GLN A 147 28.34 11.25 16.23
N ASP A 148 27.50 12.23 15.90
CA ASP A 148 27.10 13.32 16.77
C ASP A 148 25.62 13.68 16.59
N LYS A 149 25.12 14.56 17.46
CA LYS A 149 23.72 15.02 17.43
C LYS A 149 23.36 15.74 16.12
N GLN A 150 24.29 16.55 15.62
CA GLN A 150 24.07 17.28 14.35
C GLN A 150 23.96 16.31 13.18
N GLY A 151 24.84 15.33 13.11
CA GLY A 151 24.79 14.27 12.09
C GLY A 151 23.48 13.47 12.13
N ALA A 152 22.90 13.26 13.33
CA ALA A 152 21.59 12.63 13.45
C ALA A 152 20.48 13.51 12.86
N VAL A 153 20.48 14.81 13.14
CA VAL A 153 19.52 15.75 12.55
C VAL A 153 19.71 15.81 11.04
N ASP A 154 20.95 15.91 10.56
CA ASP A 154 21.26 15.95 9.13
C ASP A 154 20.77 14.68 8.43
N MET A 155 20.96 13.51 9.03
CA MET A 155 20.47 12.25 8.50
C MET A 155 18.95 12.25 8.32
N LEU A 156 18.20 12.80 9.29
CA LEU A 156 16.75 12.91 9.19
C LEU A 156 16.29 13.80 8.04
N THR A 157 17.10 14.79 7.62
CA THR A 157 16.75 15.67 6.49
C THR A 157 16.71 14.95 5.15
N TRP A 158 17.33 13.78 5.01
CA TRP A 158 17.31 12.95 3.80
C TRP A 158 16.11 12.02 3.73
N THR A 159 15.24 12.03 4.73
CA THR A 159 14.10 11.12 4.83
C THR A 159 12.81 11.66 4.20
N LEU A 160 11.88 10.75 3.93
CA LEU A 160 10.52 11.12 3.51
C LEU A 160 9.82 11.99 4.57
N MET A 161 10.07 11.74 5.87
CA MET A 161 9.50 12.51 6.97
C MET A 161 9.81 14.00 6.82
N TYR A 162 11.08 14.35 6.60
CA TYR A 162 11.49 15.74 6.41
C TYR A 162 10.79 16.41 5.22
N ARG A 163 10.64 15.68 4.09
CA ARG A 163 9.94 16.20 2.90
C ARG A 163 8.45 16.39 3.11
N ARG A 164 7.86 15.66 4.06
CA ARG A 164 6.43 15.73 4.38
C ARG A 164 6.13 16.78 5.45
N LEU A 165 7.04 17.03 6.39
CA LEU A 165 6.88 18.01 7.48
C LEU A 165 6.32 19.37 7.02
N PRO A 166 6.88 20.06 6.01
CA PRO A 166 6.34 21.34 5.56
C PRO A 166 4.95 21.25 4.94
N LYS A 167 4.60 20.06 4.38
CA LYS A 167 3.32 19.85 3.70
C LYS A 167 2.20 19.47 4.64
N ASN A 168 2.49 18.70 5.68
CA ASN A 168 1.52 18.23 6.66
C ASN A 168 2.14 18.13 8.07
N PRO A 169 2.51 19.25 8.71
CA PRO A 169 3.17 19.26 10.02
C PRO A 169 2.32 18.62 11.12
N GLN A 170 1.01 18.75 11.05
CA GLN A 170 0.09 18.20 12.04
C GLN A 170 0.15 16.68 12.14
N ALA A 171 0.43 15.97 11.04
CA ALA A 171 0.59 14.51 11.04
C ALA A 171 1.78 14.04 11.90
N TYR A 172 2.72 14.93 12.16
CA TYR A 172 3.95 14.66 12.92
C TYR A 172 3.97 15.33 14.30
N GLY A 173 2.95 16.11 14.64
CA GLY A 173 2.93 16.90 15.87
C GLY A 173 3.77 18.18 15.81
N CYS A 174 4.31 18.54 14.63
CA CYS A 174 5.07 19.77 14.45
C CYS A 174 4.14 20.98 14.44
N GLN A 175 4.50 22.04 15.19
CA GLN A 175 3.64 23.21 15.41
C GLN A 175 3.63 24.22 14.25
N GLY A 176 4.62 24.18 13.36
CA GLY A 176 4.77 25.15 12.26
C GLY A 176 5.26 24.52 10.96
N ARG A 177 5.27 25.34 9.91
CA ARG A 177 5.78 24.96 8.57
C ARG A 177 7.13 25.62 8.26
N ASP A 178 7.54 26.54 9.09
CA ASP A 178 8.76 27.30 8.91
C ASP A 178 9.99 26.47 9.26
N MET A 179 11.11 26.78 8.66
CA MET A 179 12.35 26.02 8.84
C MET A 179 12.82 25.99 10.30
N GLU A 180 12.54 27.05 11.07
CA GLU A 180 12.84 27.13 12.49
C GLU A 180 12.05 26.08 13.28
N HIS A 181 10.72 26.04 13.14
CA HIS A 181 9.88 25.03 13.82
C HIS A 181 10.21 23.60 13.40
N ILE A 182 10.59 23.39 12.14
CA ILE A 182 11.00 22.08 11.65
C ILE A 182 12.35 21.70 12.26
N GLY A 183 13.29 22.63 12.34
CA GLY A 183 14.60 22.42 12.97
C GLY A 183 14.47 22.08 14.46
N ASP A 184 13.65 22.84 15.19
CA ASP A 184 13.36 22.59 16.61
C ASP A 184 12.72 21.21 16.80
N PHE A 185 11.73 20.85 15.98
CA PHE A 185 11.07 19.55 16.02
C PHE A 185 12.05 18.39 15.79
N LEU A 186 12.95 18.50 14.79
CA LEU A 186 13.94 17.47 14.53
C LEU A 186 14.97 17.35 15.64
N SER A 187 15.41 18.48 16.21
CA SER A 187 16.34 18.51 17.32
C SER A 187 15.74 17.86 18.56
N GLU A 188 14.51 18.21 18.90
CA GLU A 188 13.77 17.61 20.00
C GLU A 188 13.56 16.09 19.80
N LEU A 189 13.21 15.68 18.58
CA LEU A 189 13.03 14.27 18.24
C LEU A 189 14.34 13.48 18.41
N VAL A 190 15.47 14.02 17.97
CA VAL A 190 16.79 13.42 18.12
C VAL A 190 17.17 13.33 19.60
N GLU A 191 17.01 14.42 20.36
CA GLU A 191 17.35 14.46 21.79
C GLU A 191 16.54 13.43 22.57
N ASN A 192 15.22 13.39 22.40
CA ASN A 192 14.36 12.42 23.05
C ASN A 192 14.76 10.97 22.68
N THR A 193 15.05 10.73 21.41
CA THR A 193 15.49 9.42 20.93
C THR A 193 16.82 8.99 21.54
N LEU A 194 17.80 9.89 21.64
CA LEU A 194 19.09 9.58 22.25
C LEU A 194 18.97 9.31 23.75
N VAL A 195 18.12 10.05 24.47
CA VAL A 195 17.82 9.80 25.88
C VAL A 195 17.23 8.39 26.07
N ASP A 196 16.28 7.99 25.21
CA ASP A 196 15.67 6.66 25.27
C ASP A 196 16.70 5.55 24.97
N LEU A 197 17.58 5.75 24.00
CA LEU A 197 18.65 4.80 23.65
C LEU A 197 19.71 4.70 24.74
N GLU A 198 20.04 5.80 25.42
CA GLU A 198 20.97 5.80 26.56
C GLU A 198 20.37 5.10 27.78
N GLN A 199 19.10 5.37 28.11
CA GLN A 199 18.38 4.67 29.17
C GLN A 199 18.30 3.17 28.93
N SER A 200 18.13 2.76 27.68
CA SER A 200 18.12 1.37 27.24
C SER A 200 19.52 0.74 27.16
N LYS A 201 20.58 1.52 27.43
CA LYS A 201 21.99 1.12 27.34
C LYS A 201 22.41 0.64 25.94
N CYS A 202 21.73 1.11 24.91
CA CYS A 202 22.08 0.81 23.52
C CYS A 202 23.19 1.75 23.01
N VAL A 203 23.24 3.00 23.53
CA VAL A 203 24.17 4.04 23.14
C VAL A 203 24.72 4.73 24.42
N ALA A 204 25.94 5.21 24.36
CA ALA A 204 26.50 6.09 25.37
C ALA A 204 26.80 7.45 24.71
N VAL A 205 26.35 8.54 25.31
CA VAL A 205 26.62 9.89 24.84
C VAL A 205 27.81 10.43 25.62
N GLU A 206 28.96 10.59 24.95
CA GLU A 206 30.12 11.23 25.50
C GLU A 206 30.01 12.74 25.23
N ASN A 207 29.97 13.55 26.30
CA ASN A 207 30.04 15.00 26.12
C ASN A 207 31.50 15.37 25.96
N ASP A 208 31.95 15.66 24.75
CA ASP A 208 33.19 16.39 24.54
C ASP A 208 33.05 17.80 25.14
N MET A 209 33.79 18.02 26.20
CA MET A 209 33.94 19.37 26.81
C MET A 209 34.77 20.27 25.90
#